data_bd09247e765fc0a58ecfce3a2f4a113b
#
_entry.id   bd09247e765fc0a58ecfce3a2f4a113b
#
_cell.length_a   1.000
_cell.length_b   1.000
_cell.length_c   1.000
_cell.angle_alpha   90.00
_cell.angle_beta   90.00
_cell.angle_gamma   90.00
#
_symmetry.space_group_name_H-M   'P 1'
#
loop_
_entity.id
_entity.type
_entity.pdbx_description
1 polymer ?
#
loop_
_entity_poly.entity_id
_entity_poly.type
_entity_poly.pdbx_seq_one_letter_code
_entity_poly.pdbx_strand_id
1 'polypeptide(L)'
;RAGVDAIEVSHGDGLAGHSLTYGPGSHTDWEWLEAAASSIHRAKLTTLLLPGIGTIHELKRAHEMGVASVRVATHCTEADVSAQHIAKAKELGMDVSGFLMMSHMAPAPELARQAKLMESYGADCVYVTDSGGRLTMDAVRDRVRAYREVLEPDTQIGIHAHQNLSLSVANSVVAVEEGVVRV
;
A
#
# COMPACT_ATOMS: atom_id res chain seq x y z
N ARG A 1 -18.59 10.80 4.19
CA ARG A 1 -19.03 11.71 5.28
C ARG A 1 -18.19 11.55 6.53
N ALA A 2 -17.44 10.44 6.66
CA ALA A 2 -16.54 10.19 7.81
C ALA A 2 -15.25 11.02 7.76
N GLY A 3 -14.93 11.64 6.62
CA GLY A 3 -13.75 12.49 6.49
C GLY A 3 -12.46 11.73 6.20
N VAL A 4 -12.54 10.48 5.69
CA VAL A 4 -11.36 9.75 5.26
C VAL A 4 -10.73 10.41 4.03
N ASP A 5 -9.39 10.38 3.94
CA ASP A 5 -8.64 11.05 2.87
C ASP A 5 -8.55 10.21 1.59
N ALA A 6 -8.58 8.88 1.72
CA ALA A 6 -8.53 7.96 0.60
C ALA A 6 -9.52 6.80 0.77
N ILE A 7 -10.05 6.31 -0.34
CA ILE A 7 -10.92 5.13 -0.39
C ILE A 7 -10.35 4.18 -1.44
N GLU A 8 -9.95 3.00 -0.99
CA GLU A 8 -9.43 1.97 -1.89
C GLU A 8 -10.54 1.07 -2.41
N VAL A 9 -10.51 0.85 -3.71
CA VAL A 9 -11.44 -0.03 -4.42
C VAL A 9 -10.66 -1.04 -5.23
N SER A 10 -10.77 -2.29 -4.85
CA SER A 10 -10.17 -3.43 -5.57
C SER A 10 -10.81 -4.74 -5.12
N HIS A 11 -10.61 -5.80 -5.89
CA HIS A 11 -11.04 -7.15 -5.58
C HIS A 11 -9.83 -8.10 -5.48
N GLY A 12 -9.84 -9.02 -4.52
CA GLY A 12 -8.77 -10.00 -4.33
C GLY A 12 -7.41 -9.34 -4.12
N ASP A 13 -6.45 -9.67 -4.98
CA ASP A 13 -5.09 -9.14 -4.93
C ASP A 13 -4.91 -7.80 -5.69
N GLY A 14 -5.92 -6.97 -5.72
CA GLY A 14 -5.89 -5.68 -6.42
C GLY A 14 -6.30 -5.78 -7.88
N LEU A 15 -5.85 -4.84 -8.69
CA LEU A 15 -6.17 -4.79 -10.12
C LEU A 15 -5.82 -6.11 -10.81
N ALA A 16 -6.79 -6.66 -11.55
CA ALA A 16 -6.74 -7.97 -12.20
C ALA A 16 -6.59 -9.17 -11.22
N GLY A 17 -6.83 -8.96 -9.94
CA GLY A 17 -6.55 -9.90 -8.86
C GLY A 17 -7.54 -11.07 -8.69
N HIS A 18 -8.41 -11.33 -9.65
CA HIS A 18 -9.23 -12.53 -9.65
C HIS A 18 -8.39 -13.75 -10.04
N SER A 19 -8.34 -14.74 -9.17
CA SER A 19 -7.58 -15.97 -9.33
C SER A 19 -8.47 -17.19 -9.10
N LEU A 20 -7.92 -18.39 -9.29
CA LEU A 20 -8.62 -19.62 -8.90
C LEU A 20 -8.97 -19.66 -7.41
N THR A 21 -8.18 -18.98 -6.57
CA THR A 21 -8.39 -18.91 -5.12
C THR A 21 -9.52 -17.97 -4.75
N TYR A 22 -9.55 -16.76 -5.34
CA TYR A 22 -10.55 -15.73 -5.01
C TYR A 22 -11.80 -15.80 -5.89
N GLY A 23 -11.66 -16.40 -7.08
CA GLY A 23 -12.71 -16.39 -8.09
C GLY A 23 -12.96 -14.99 -8.71
N PRO A 24 -13.85 -14.91 -9.70
CA PRO A 24 -14.30 -13.63 -10.21
C PRO A 24 -15.21 -12.94 -9.18
N GLY A 25 -15.09 -11.62 -9.05
CA GLY A 25 -16.06 -10.81 -8.33
C GLY A 25 -17.43 -10.81 -9.00
N SER A 26 -18.45 -10.32 -8.31
CA SER A 26 -19.79 -10.11 -8.90
C SER A 26 -19.80 -9.08 -10.03
N HIS A 27 -18.80 -8.21 -10.05
CA HIS A 27 -18.57 -7.18 -11.04
C HIS A 27 -17.07 -7.11 -11.35
N THR A 28 -16.70 -6.56 -12.48
CA THR A 28 -15.32 -6.31 -12.86
C THR A 28 -14.70 -5.17 -12.05
N ASP A 29 -13.37 -5.12 -11.97
CA ASP A 29 -12.65 -3.98 -11.35
C ASP A 29 -13.10 -2.65 -11.97
N TRP A 30 -13.36 -2.65 -13.27
CA TRP A 30 -13.75 -1.46 -14.00
C TRP A 30 -15.14 -0.94 -13.61
N GLU A 31 -16.11 -1.82 -13.45
CA GLU A 31 -17.45 -1.48 -12.98
C GLU A 31 -17.39 -0.92 -11.54
N TRP A 32 -16.57 -1.51 -10.67
CA TRP A 32 -16.35 -1.01 -9.32
C TRP A 32 -15.70 0.37 -9.30
N LEU A 33 -14.65 0.57 -10.12
CA LEU A 33 -13.95 1.84 -10.21
C LEU A 33 -14.85 2.94 -10.80
N GLU A 34 -15.65 2.64 -11.83
CA GLU A 34 -16.61 3.59 -12.41
C GLU A 34 -17.67 4.02 -11.37
N ALA A 35 -18.25 3.06 -10.65
CA ALA A 35 -19.21 3.35 -9.59
C ALA A 35 -18.60 4.18 -8.47
N ALA A 36 -17.37 3.88 -8.07
CA ALA A 36 -16.63 4.61 -7.06
C ALA A 36 -16.30 6.04 -7.53
N ALA A 37 -15.75 6.19 -8.74
CA ALA A 37 -15.39 7.49 -9.31
C ALA A 37 -16.61 8.43 -9.43
N SER A 38 -17.77 7.89 -9.78
CA SER A 38 -19.02 8.67 -9.82
C SER A 38 -19.55 9.09 -8.45
N SER A 39 -19.15 8.40 -7.37
CA SER A 39 -19.69 8.58 -6.01
C SER A 39 -18.74 9.30 -5.05
N ILE A 40 -17.44 9.24 -5.31
CA ILE A 40 -16.39 9.81 -4.45
C ILE A 40 -16.02 11.20 -4.96
N HIS A 41 -16.32 12.24 -4.16
CA HIS A 41 -16.12 13.63 -4.56
C HIS A 41 -15.07 14.37 -3.72
N ARG A 42 -14.61 13.81 -2.61
CA ARG A 42 -13.68 14.47 -1.66
C ARG A 42 -12.45 13.65 -1.35
N ALA A 43 -12.62 12.35 -1.10
CA ALA A 43 -11.51 11.44 -0.87
C ALA A 43 -10.79 11.11 -2.20
N LYS A 44 -9.51 10.78 -2.13
CA LYS A 44 -8.79 10.21 -3.27
C LYS A 44 -9.33 8.80 -3.54
N LEU A 45 -9.66 8.52 -4.79
CA LEU A 45 -9.89 7.15 -5.22
C LEU A 45 -8.54 6.46 -5.36
N THR A 46 -8.36 5.36 -4.67
CA THR A 46 -7.13 4.57 -4.70
C THR A 46 -7.41 3.11 -5.06
N THR A 47 -6.38 2.41 -5.49
CA THR A 47 -6.43 0.97 -5.78
C THR A 47 -5.15 0.27 -5.32
N LEU A 48 -5.24 -1.05 -5.18
CA LEU A 48 -4.10 -1.93 -4.92
C LEU A 48 -3.62 -2.53 -6.23
N LEU A 49 -2.31 -2.70 -6.38
CA LEU A 49 -1.68 -3.39 -7.51
C LEU A 49 -0.53 -4.25 -7.01
N LEU A 50 -0.54 -5.53 -7.37
CA LEU A 50 0.56 -6.45 -7.14
C LEU A 50 1.30 -6.69 -8.46
N PRO A 51 2.60 -6.37 -8.56
CA PRO A 51 3.43 -6.77 -9.70
C PRO A 51 3.32 -8.26 -9.99
N GLY A 52 3.15 -8.63 -11.26
CA GLY A 52 2.92 -10.02 -11.67
C GLY A 52 1.44 -10.45 -11.74
N ILE A 53 0.54 -9.69 -11.11
CA ILE A 53 -0.93 -9.83 -11.22
C ILE A 53 -1.48 -8.67 -12.04
N GLY A 54 -1.45 -7.47 -11.48
CA GLY A 54 -1.75 -6.25 -12.22
C GLY A 54 -0.57 -5.78 -13.04
N THR A 55 -0.83 -5.24 -14.22
CA THR A 55 0.19 -4.70 -15.11
C THR A 55 0.10 -3.18 -15.21
N ILE A 56 1.07 -2.57 -15.90
CA ILE A 56 1.02 -1.13 -16.20
C ILE A 56 -0.16 -0.76 -17.11
N HIS A 57 -0.77 -1.72 -17.82
CA HIS A 57 -1.96 -1.47 -18.64
C HIS A 57 -3.20 -1.25 -17.75
N GLU A 58 -3.40 -2.12 -16.76
CA GLU A 58 -4.45 -1.95 -15.75
C GLU A 58 -4.25 -0.65 -14.97
N LEU A 59 -3.01 -0.35 -14.58
CA LEU A 59 -2.69 0.89 -13.88
C LEU A 59 -3.07 2.15 -14.68
N LYS A 60 -2.71 2.20 -15.98
CA LYS A 60 -3.08 3.31 -16.87
C LYS A 60 -4.58 3.45 -16.99
N ARG A 61 -5.28 2.34 -17.24
CA ARG A 61 -6.73 2.35 -17.37
C ARG A 61 -7.42 2.81 -16.08
N ALA A 62 -6.96 2.35 -14.92
CA ALA A 62 -7.47 2.80 -13.63
C ALA A 62 -7.27 4.32 -13.45
N HIS A 63 -6.09 4.84 -13.81
CA HIS A 63 -5.81 6.27 -13.78
C HIS A 63 -6.75 7.06 -14.70
N GLU A 64 -6.99 6.60 -15.92
CA GLU A 64 -7.94 7.21 -16.89
C GLU A 64 -9.38 7.23 -16.33
N MET A 65 -9.73 6.32 -15.44
CA MET A 65 -11.02 6.25 -14.76
C MET A 65 -11.10 7.12 -13.48
N GLY A 66 -10.04 7.89 -13.18
CA GLY A 66 -10.01 8.82 -12.05
C GLY A 66 -9.33 8.30 -10.78
N VAL A 67 -8.67 7.14 -10.83
CA VAL A 67 -7.83 6.68 -9.72
C VAL A 67 -6.62 7.60 -9.59
N ALA A 68 -6.51 8.27 -8.45
CA ALA A 68 -5.49 9.29 -8.18
C ALA A 68 -4.33 8.77 -7.31
N SER A 69 -4.49 7.60 -6.71
CA SER A 69 -3.47 7.00 -5.86
C SER A 69 -3.39 5.48 -6.07
N VAL A 70 -2.22 4.89 -5.85
CA VAL A 70 -2.03 3.44 -5.93
C VAL A 70 -1.12 2.94 -4.82
N ARG A 71 -1.45 1.79 -4.25
CA ARG A 71 -0.56 1.02 -3.39
C ARG A 71 0.06 -0.10 -4.23
N VAL A 72 1.36 -0.04 -4.47
CA VAL A 72 2.12 -1.09 -5.18
C VAL A 72 2.69 -2.04 -4.14
N ALA A 73 2.15 -3.25 -4.09
CA ALA A 73 2.42 -4.23 -3.04
C ALA A 73 3.34 -5.34 -3.52
N THR A 74 4.36 -5.65 -2.70
CA THR A 74 5.27 -6.78 -2.90
C THR A 74 5.46 -7.54 -1.59
N HIS A 75 6.06 -8.72 -1.65
CA HIS A 75 6.59 -9.34 -0.45
C HIS A 75 7.65 -8.41 0.19
N CYS A 76 7.80 -8.48 1.52
CA CYS A 76 8.66 -7.58 2.27
C CYS A 76 10.17 -7.70 1.96
N THR A 77 10.58 -8.68 1.16
CA THR A 77 11.96 -8.89 0.69
C THR A 77 12.14 -8.74 -0.82
N GLU A 78 11.09 -8.29 -1.53
CA GLU A 78 11.01 -8.27 -3.00
C GLU A 78 10.59 -6.90 -3.53
N ALA A 79 11.08 -5.82 -2.91
CA ALA A 79 10.75 -4.46 -3.34
C ALA A 79 11.17 -4.16 -4.78
N ASP A 80 12.21 -4.82 -5.29
CA ASP A 80 12.76 -4.61 -6.62
C ASP A 80 11.75 -4.91 -7.74
N VAL A 81 10.83 -5.87 -7.56
CA VAL A 81 9.81 -6.17 -8.57
C VAL A 81 8.77 -5.05 -8.75
N SER A 82 8.71 -4.08 -7.83
CA SER A 82 7.80 -2.94 -7.89
C SER A 82 8.32 -1.77 -8.75
N ALA A 83 9.60 -1.76 -9.12
CA ALA A 83 10.26 -0.60 -9.72
C ALA A 83 9.52 -0.05 -10.95
N GLN A 84 9.12 -0.91 -11.88
CA GLN A 84 8.39 -0.49 -13.09
C GLN A 84 7.02 0.13 -12.76
N HIS A 85 6.30 -0.46 -11.81
CA HIS A 85 4.93 -0.03 -11.47
C HIS A 85 4.95 1.29 -10.71
N ILE A 86 5.86 1.45 -9.74
CA ILE A 86 6.05 2.71 -9.00
C ILE A 86 6.46 3.83 -9.97
N ALA A 87 7.48 3.60 -10.80
CA ALA A 87 7.93 4.60 -11.76
C ALA A 87 6.81 5.01 -12.74
N LYS A 88 6.03 4.05 -13.25
CA LYS A 88 4.90 4.34 -14.16
C LYS A 88 3.79 5.11 -13.44
N ALA A 89 3.45 4.77 -12.21
CA ALA A 89 2.45 5.52 -11.44
C ALA A 89 2.90 6.97 -11.21
N LYS A 90 4.17 7.19 -10.90
CA LYS A 90 4.73 8.55 -10.77
C LYS A 90 4.71 9.32 -12.09
N GLU A 91 5.03 8.69 -13.21
CA GLU A 91 4.94 9.29 -14.55
C GLU A 91 3.50 9.76 -14.87
N LEU A 92 2.49 9.03 -14.38
CA LEU A 92 1.08 9.38 -14.50
C LEU A 92 0.64 10.48 -13.50
N GLY A 93 1.51 10.92 -12.60
CA GLY A 93 1.19 11.94 -11.60
C GLY A 93 0.39 11.42 -10.40
N MET A 94 0.35 10.11 -10.19
CA MET A 94 -0.37 9.50 -9.07
C MET A 94 0.38 9.69 -7.74
N ASP A 95 -0.37 9.66 -6.64
CA ASP A 95 0.16 9.48 -5.28
C ASP A 95 0.49 7.99 -5.09
N VAL A 96 1.75 7.66 -4.86
CA VAL A 96 2.24 6.27 -4.90
C VAL A 96 2.70 5.80 -3.55
N SER A 97 2.12 4.73 -3.07
CA SER A 97 2.57 4.06 -1.86
C SER A 97 3.22 2.72 -2.17
N GLY A 98 4.45 2.53 -1.71
CA GLY A 98 5.09 1.23 -1.62
C GLY A 98 4.50 0.44 -0.44
N PHE A 99 4.18 -0.84 -0.66
CA PHE A 99 3.45 -1.63 0.31
C PHE A 99 4.16 -2.97 0.54
N LEU A 100 4.99 -3.03 1.61
CA LEU A 100 5.78 -4.20 1.95
C LEU A 100 4.95 -5.21 2.75
N MET A 101 4.31 -6.14 2.05
CA MET A 101 3.50 -7.20 2.68
C MET A 101 4.35 -8.14 3.54
N MET A 102 3.72 -8.80 4.51
CA MET A 102 4.36 -9.77 5.41
C MET A 102 5.54 -9.18 6.21
N SER A 103 5.49 -7.90 6.56
CA SER A 103 6.57 -7.21 7.28
C SER A 103 7.00 -7.88 8.60
N HIS A 104 6.14 -8.72 9.18
CA HIS A 104 6.49 -9.52 10.35
C HIS A 104 7.52 -10.63 10.07
N MET A 105 7.75 -11.00 8.81
CA MET A 105 8.67 -12.08 8.43
C MET A 105 10.11 -11.61 8.26
N ALA A 106 10.37 -10.32 8.15
CA ALA A 106 11.72 -9.77 8.01
C ALA A 106 12.12 -8.92 9.22
N PRO A 107 13.41 -8.87 9.57
CA PRO A 107 13.92 -7.97 10.61
C PRO A 107 13.86 -6.51 10.14
N ALA A 108 13.78 -5.58 11.08
CA ALA A 108 13.63 -4.15 10.79
C ALA A 108 14.71 -3.57 9.87
N PRO A 109 16.00 -3.91 9.96
CA PRO A 109 17.02 -3.41 9.03
C PRO A 109 16.81 -3.88 7.58
N GLU A 110 16.34 -5.10 7.36
CA GLU A 110 16.03 -5.59 6.02
C GLU A 110 14.81 -4.86 5.43
N LEU A 111 13.76 -4.66 6.24
CA LEU A 111 12.61 -3.88 5.82
C LEU A 111 12.98 -2.44 5.46
N ALA A 112 13.86 -1.80 6.23
CA ALA A 112 14.36 -0.46 5.97
C ALA A 112 15.10 -0.41 4.61
N ARG A 113 15.92 -1.40 4.30
CA ARG A 113 16.58 -1.53 3.00
C ARG A 113 15.57 -1.65 1.85
N GLN A 114 14.54 -2.46 2.02
CA GLN A 114 13.48 -2.63 1.02
C GLN A 114 12.63 -1.35 0.87
N ALA A 115 12.36 -0.66 1.97
CA ALA A 115 11.65 0.62 1.93
C ALA A 115 12.44 1.69 1.15
N LYS A 116 13.77 1.74 1.37
CA LYS A 116 14.66 2.66 0.61
C LYS A 116 14.67 2.35 -0.89
N LEU A 117 14.54 1.09 -1.29
CA LEU A 117 14.39 0.74 -2.71
C LEU A 117 13.07 1.29 -3.28
N MET A 118 11.94 1.09 -2.62
CA MET A 118 10.65 1.61 -3.10
C MET A 118 10.67 3.15 -3.19
N GLU A 119 11.25 3.82 -2.20
CA GLU A 119 11.47 5.27 -2.25
C GLU A 119 12.30 5.67 -3.47
N SER A 120 13.41 4.96 -3.73
CA SER A 120 14.28 5.25 -4.88
C SER A 120 13.59 5.10 -6.24
N TYR A 121 12.52 4.31 -6.30
CA TYR A 121 11.68 4.16 -7.49
C TYR A 121 10.62 5.26 -7.61
N GLY A 122 10.45 6.09 -6.56
CA GLY A 122 9.57 7.24 -6.53
C GLY A 122 8.33 7.10 -5.63
N ALA A 123 8.27 6.15 -4.71
CA ALA A 123 7.16 6.06 -3.77
C ALA A 123 7.12 7.28 -2.83
N ASP A 124 5.95 7.90 -2.69
CA ASP A 124 5.72 9.03 -1.79
C ASP A 124 5.54 8.58 -0.33
N CYS A 125 5.16 7.31 -0.15
CA CYS A 125 4.95 6.69 1.15
C CYS A 125 5.39 5.22 1.09
N VAL A 126 5.91 4.68 2.20
CA VAL A 126 6.17 3.23 2.31
C VAL A 126 5.51 2.68 3.57
N TYR A 127 4.75 1.60 3.40
CA TYR A 127 4.00 0.97 4.48
C TYR A 127 4.77 -0.17 5.15
N VAL A 128 4.69 -0.21 6.48
CA VAL A 128 4.89 -1.42 7.26
C VAL A 128 3.58 -2.19 7.27
N THR A 129 3.54 -3.39 6.66
CA THR A 129 2.30 -4.15 6.54
C THR A 129 2.37 -5.45 7.35
N ASP A 130 1.68 -5.47 8.46
CA ASP A 130 1.55 -6.67 9.31
C ASP A 130 0.45 -7.59 8.77
N SER A 131 0.71 -8.25 7.66
CA SER A 131 -0.25 -9.14 7.00
C SER A 131 -0.69 -10.31 7.88
N GLY A 132 0.16 -10.76 8.80
CA GLY A 132 -0.15 -11.83 9.74
C GLY A 132 -0.83 -11.36 11.03
N GLY A 133 -0.95 -10.04 11.26
CA GLY A 133 -1.43 -9.49 12.53
C GLY A 133 -0.60 -9.94 13.73
N ARG A 134 0.71 -10.10 13.54
CA ARG A 134 1.64 -10.78 14.46
C ARG A 134 2.61 -9.83 15.16
N LEU A 135 2.73 -8.61 14.70
CA LEU A 135 3.62 -7.65 15.32
C LEU A 135 3.11 -7.23 16.70
N THR A 136 4.02 -7.16 17.64
CA THR A 136 3.80 -6.48 18.92
C THR A 136 4.03 -4.98 18.75
N MET A 137 3.59 -4.18 19.71
CA MET A 137 3.77 -2.73 19.68
C MET A 137 5.25 -2.33 19.58
N ASP A 138 6.16 -3.02 20.29
CA ASP A 138 7.60 -2.76 20.22
C ASP A 138 8.16 -3.14 18.84
N ALA A 139 7.71 -4.26 18.27
CA ALA A 139 8.11 -4.65 16.93
C ALA A 139 7.64 -3.66 15.84
N VAL A 140 6.52 -2.96 16.05
CA VAL A 140 6.08 -1.85 15.19
C VAL A 140 7.01 -0.64 15.36
N ARG A 141 7.31 -0.24 16.60
CA ARG A 141 8.25 0.86 16.88
C ARG A 141 9.58 0.65 16.19
N ASP A 142 10.16 -0.55 16.36
CA ASP A 142 11.46 -0.88 15.76
C ASP A 142 11.46 -0.71 14.24
N ARG A 143 10.39 -1.14 13.57
CA ARG A 143 10.27 -1.04 12.10
C ARG A 143 10.06 0.40 11.63
N VAL A 144 9.19 1.15 12.30
CA VAL A 144 8.96 2.55 11.96
C VAL A 144 10.23 3.37 12.16
N ARG A 145 10.95 3.17 13.25
CA ARG A 145 12.24 3.84 13.53
C ARG A 145 13.28 3.48 12.47
N ALA A 146 13.40 2.19 12.12
CA ALA A 146 14.33 1.77 11.07
C ALA A 146 14.01 2.39 9.70
N TYR A 147 12.73 2.56 9.36
CA TYR A 147 12.35 3.29 8.14
C TYR A 147 12.75 4.76 8.25
N ARG A 148 12.50 5.39 9.40
CA ARG A 148 12.82 6.80 9.63
C ARG A 148 14.32 7.10 9.53
N GLU A 149 15.17 6.14 9.86
CA GLU A 149 16.63 6.27 9.75
C GLU A 149 17.16 6.29 8.32
N VAL A 150 16.43 5.70 7.36
CA VAL A 150 16.91 5.52 5.98
C VAL A 150 16.14 6.30 4.93
N LEU A 151 14.86 6.60 5.19
CA LEU A 151 14.01 7.34 4.25
C LEU A 151 14.27 8.84 4.35
N GLU A 152 14.10 9.54 3.24
CA GLU A 152 14.17 11.00 3.21
C GLU A 152 13.07 11.62 4.10
N PRO A 153 13.30 12.81 4.67
CA PRO A 153 12.34 13.44 5.59
C PRO A 153 10.94 13.66 4.98
N ASP A 154 10.86 13.86 3.67
CA ASP A 154 9.61 14.10 2.95
C ASP A 154 8.89 12.80 2.58
N THR A 155 9.56 11.65 2.65
CA THR A 155 8.93 10.36 2.40
C THR A 155 8.07 9.94 3.57
N GLN A 156 6.80 9.75 3.33
CA GLN A 156 5.85 9.36 4.35
C GLN A 156 6.01 7.89 4.74
N ILE A 157 5.65 7.57 5.98
CA ILE A 157 5.56 6.20 6.46
C ILE A 157 4.10 5.88 6.76
N GLY A 158 3.68 4.68 6.34
CA GLY A 158 2.34 4.12 6.60
C GLY A 158 2.39 2.87 7.46
N ILE A 159 1.27 2.55 8.09
CA ILE A 159 1.03 1.28 8.80
C ILE A 159 -0.23 0.62 8.27
N HIS A 160 -0.19 -0.70 8.08
CA HIS A 160 -1.37 -1.52 7.80
C HIS A 160 -1.32 -2.74 8.71
N ALA A 161 -2.12 -2.73 9.76
CA ALA A 161 -2.11 -3.74 10.81
C ALA A 161 -3.35 -4.64 10.76
N HIS A 162 -3.13 -5.96 10.73
CA HIS A 162 -4.20 -6.95 10.79
C HIS A 162 -4.51 -7.41 12.23
N GLN A 163 -5.76 -7.87 12.43
CA GLN A 163 -6.32 -8.22 13.74
C GLN A 163 -6.21 -9.73 14.01
N ASN A 164 -5.01 -10.22 14.31
CA ASN A 164 -4.80 -11.61 14.72
C ASN A 164 -4.53 -11.72 16.23
N LEU A 165 -3.56 -10.96 16.74
CA LEU A 165 -3.27 -10.91 18.19
C LEU A 165 -4.13 -9.87 18.93
N SER A 166 -5.20 -9.37 18.33
CA SER A 166 -6.03 -8.28 18.87
C SER A 166 -5.27 -6.96 19.09
N LEU A 167 -4.21 -6.72 18.33
CA LEU A 167 -3.33 -5.56 18.50
C LEU A 167 -3.40 -4.54 17.35
N SER A 168 -4.23 -4.75 16.31
CA SER A 168 -4.21 -3.87 15.13
C SER A 168 -4.42 -2.39 15.49
N VAL A 169 -5.39 -2.09 16.34
CA VAL A 169 -5.66 -0.72 16.79
C VAL A 169 -4.50 -0.17 17.63
N ALA A 170 -4.00 -0.95 18.59
CA ALA A 170 -2.87 -0.56 19.43
C ALA A 170 -1.61 -0.32 18.57
N ASN A 171 -1.34 -1.20 17.62
CA ASN A 171 -0.22 -1.07 16.69
C ASN A 171 -0.36 0.19 15.80
N SER A 172 -1.55 0.51 15.34
CA SER A 172 -1.81 1.75 14.58
C SER A 172 -1.57 3.00 15.42
N VAL A 173 -2.04 3.02 16.68
CA VAL A 173 -1.80 4.14 17.61
C VAL A 173 -0.31 4.33 17.87
N VAL A 174 0.40 3.24 18.20
CA VAL A 174 1.84 3.27 18.43
C VAL A 174 2.62 3.74 17.19
N ALA A 175 2.21 3.32 16.01
CA ALA A 175 2.83 3.77 14.77
C ALA A 175 2.66 5.30 14.57
N VAL A 176 1.48 5.84 14.88
CA VAL A 176 1.22 7.29 14.82
C VAL A 176 2.08 8.03 15.86
N GLU A 177 2.24 7.50 17.08
CA GLU A 177 3.16 8.06 18.09
C GLU A 177 4.60 8.13 17.59
N GLU A 178 5.03 7.18 16.77
CA GLU A 178 6.36 7.16 16.11
C GLU A 178 6.42 8.00 14.82
N GLY A 179 5.36 8.72 14.48
CA GLY A 179 5.33 9.66 13.36
C GLY A 179 4.83 9.09 12.03
N VAL A 180 4.13 7.95 12.05
CA VAL A 180 3.39 7.46 10.87
C VAL A 180 2.23 8.40 10.57
N VAL A 181 2.02 8.70 9.28
CA VAL A 181 1.00 9.66 8.84
C VAL A 181 -0.12 9.04 8.00
N ARG A 182 0.04 7.79 7.58
CA ARG A 182 -1.02 7.03 6.86
C ARG A 182 -1.36 5.75 7.62
N VAL A 183 -2.65 5.54 7.89
CA VAL A 183 -3.17 4.37 8.62
C VAL A 183 -4.24 3.68 7.78
#